data_112f382a85c6c64283ef38d9425930ea
#
_entry.id   112f382a85c6c64283ef38d9425930ea
#
_cell.length_a   1.000
_cell.length_b   1.000
_cell.length_c   1.000
_cell.angle_alpha   90.00
_cell.angle_beta   90.00
_cell.angle_gamma   90.00
#
_symmetry.space_group_name_H-M   'P 1'
#
loop_
_entity.id
_entity.type
_entity.pdbx_description
1 polymer ?
#
loop_
_entity_poly.entity_id
_entity_poly.type
_entity_poly.pdbx_seq_one_letter_code
_entity_poly.pdbx_strand_id
1 'polypeptide(L)'
;MADKQSKNKFHLKMIITSLARRRARMLTALLAIAMGATIISGLVTIYYDIPRQMGKEFRSYGANMLVIPTNPDKKITNEQLDEIKSLIPSGKLVGQAPYIYTNAKINEQPYMLAGTDLKGAKENSPYWLIDGSWPEKSREVLIGNEVSKALELKEGDKIIINTPKVNGEGSIDTNFVVSGVVTTGGKEEELIFMSIDDISKLVKDKDFDVVEYSIETEQNELSKIVSNISQKDGSLTPQMVKRVTASQDIVLNKLQALVFIVTIIVLFIMMICVSTTMMAVVTERRKEIGLKKALGATNSSVIVDFLGEGAFLGVFGGLLGVALGYIFANRVSISVFARKVSFLPLLVPMTIIVCIVITIVASLIPVSKTVDIDPALVLRGE
;
A
#
# COMPACT_ATOMS: atom_id res chain seq x y z
N MET A 1 39.69 -12.24 27.05
CA MET A 1 38.27 -12.36 26.58
C MET A 1 37.31 -12.95 27.61
N ALA A 2 37.71 -13.92 28.43
CA ALA A 2 36.84 -14.55 29.46
C ALA A 2 36.34 -13.57 30.57
N ASP A 3 37.15 -12.61 30.99
CA ASP A 3 36.81 -11.65 32.05
C ASP A 3 35.70 -10.66 31.62
N LYS A 4 35.65 -10.26 30.35
CA LYS A 4 34.62 -9.37 29.81
C LYS A 4 33.24 -10.06 29.69
N GLN A 5 33.23 -11.37 29.40
CA GLN A 5 32.02 -12.20 29.37
C GLN A 5 31.47 -12.47 30.80
N SER A 6 32.33 -12.64 31.78
CA SER A 6 31.94 -12.83 33.17
C SER A 6 31.31 -11.54 33.77
N LYS A 7 31.90 -10.37 33.49
CA LYS A 7 31.35 -9.06 33.89
C LYS A 7 29.96 -8.80 33.26
N ASN A 8 29.77 -9.09 31.96
CA ASN A 8 28.48 -8.89 31.31
C ASN A 8 27.40 -9.83 31.88
N LYS A 9 27.73 -11.09 32.17
CA LYS A 9 26.78 -12.02 32.80
C LYS A 9 26.40 -11.59 34.20
N PHE A 10 27.36 -11.04 34.97
CA PHE A 10 27.10 -10.50 36.31
C PHE A 10 26.21 -9.26 36.29
N HIS A 11 26.45 -8.31 35.38
CA HIS A 11 25.58 -7.15 35.18
C HIS A 11 24.17 -7.54 34.78
N LEU A 12 24.02 -8.48 33.82
CA LEU A 12 22.71 -8.96 33.39
C LEU A 12 21.93 -9.64 34.53
N LYS A 13 22.61 -10.46 35.34
CA LYS A 13 22.00 -11.14 36.49
C LYS A 13 21.60 -10.14 37.57
N MET A 14 22.38 -9.07 37.77
CA MET A 14 22.10 -8.01 38.73
C MET A 14 20.87 -7.21 38.30
N ILE A 15 20.75 -6.87 37.01
CA ILE A 15 19.59 -6.21 36.43
C ILE A 15 18.32 -7.07 36.59
N ILE A 16 18.36 -8.35 36.23
CA ILE A 16 17.22 -9.26 36.37
C ILE A 16 16.79 -9.43 37.82
N THR A 17 17.73 -9.51 38.76
CA THR A 17 17.42 -9.70 40.17
C THR A 17 16.86 -8.41 40.80
N SER A 18 17.29 -7.24 40.36
CA SER A 18 16.75 -5.95 40.78
C SER A 18 15.32 -5.73 40.28
N LEU A 19 15.07 -6.12 39.05
CA LEU A 19 13.72 -6.15 38.42
C LEU A 19 12.75 -7.09 39.19
N ALA A 20 13.23 -8.26 39.63
CA ALA A 20 12.40 -9.25 40.30
C ALA A 20 11.94 -8.85 41.68
N ARG A 21 12.66 -8.01 42.40
CA ARG A 21 12.33 -7.56 43.79
C ARG A 21 11.23 -6.49 43.83
N ARG A 22 11.00 -5.71 42.73
CA ARG A 22 10.06 -4.57 42.69
C ARG A 22 9.03 -4.72 41.54
N ARG A 23 8.42 -5.91 41.49
CA ARG A 23 7.56 -6.37 40.39
C ARG A 23 6.45 -5.37 40.00
N ALA A 24 5.80 -4.72 40.97
CA ALA A 24 4.64 -3.87 40.71
C ALA A 24 4.97 -2.63 39.85
N ARG A 25 6.05 -1.87 40.20
CA ARG A 25 6.39 -0.64 39.48
C ARG A 25 7.08 -0.90 38.14
N MET A 26 7.91 -1.93 38.09
CA MET A 26 8.51 -2.35 36.82
C MET A 26 7.45 -2.88 35.85
N LEU A 27 6.40 -3.53 36.38
CA LEU A 27 5.25 -3.95 35.61
C LEU A 27 4.46 -2.76 35.06
N THR A 28 4.27 -1.69 35.87
CA THR A 28 3.57 -0.48 35.37
C THR A 28 4.36 0.22 34.28
N ALA A 29 5.70 0.34 34.41
CA ALA A 29 6.54 0.87 33.34
C ALA A 29 6.50 -0.01 32.09
N LEU A 30 6.62 -1.32 32.25
CA LEU A 30 6.53 -2.28 31.14
C LEU A 30 5.20 -2.19 30.42
N LEU A 31 4.08 -2.13 31.17
CA LEU A 31 2.74 -1.99 30.58
C LEU A 31 2.57 -0.65 29.85
N ALA A 32 3.08 0.44 30.40
CA ALA A 32 3.04 1.75 29.75
C ALA A 32 3.80 1.75 28.41
N ILE A 33 5.00 1.14 28.38
CA ILE A 33 5.79 0.99 27.17
C ILE A 33 5.09 0.04 26.19
N ALA A 34 4.57 -1.09 26.68
CA ALA A 34 3.85 -2.05 25.84
C ALA A 34 2.59 -1.44 25.22
N MET A 35 1.80 -0.67 25.95
CA MET A 35 0.63 0.06 25.42
C MET A 35 1.03 1.07 24.35
N GLY A 36 2.03 1.91 24.63
CA GLY A 36 2.53 2.86 23.63
C GLY A 36 3.04 2.17 22.38
N ALA A 37 3.85 1.12 22.54
CA ALA A 37 4.36 0.30 21.43
C ALA A 37 3.24 -0.41 20.65
N THR A 38 2.17 -0.85 21.33
CA THR A 38 0.97 -1.44 20.71
C THR A 38 0.29 -0.45 19.77
N ILE A 39 0.06 0.77 20.24
CA ILE A 39 -0.60 1.82 19.47
C ILE A 39 0.28 2.19 18.27
N ILE A 40 1.57 2.43 18.50
CA ILE A 40 2.50 2.82 17.42
C ILE A 40 2.62 1.70 16.38
N SER A 41 2.90 0.47 16.80
CA SER A 41 3.03 -0.67 15.88
C SER A 41 1.73 -0.94 15.13
N GLY A 42 0.57 -0.87 15.81
CA GLY A 42 -0.74 -1.06 15.21
C GLY A 42 -1.06 0.00 14.16
N LEU A 43 -0.90 1.29 14.50
CA LEU A 43 -1.17 2.40 13.58
C LEU A 43 -0.20 2.41 12.40
N VAL A 44 1.08 2.18 12.63
CA VAL A 44 2.08 2.13 11.54
C VAL A 44 1.82 0.95 10.61
N THR A 45 1.40 -0.21 11.16
CA THR A 45 1.02 -1.37 10.35
C THR A 45 -0.18 -1.03 9.44
N ILE A 46 -1.22 -0.43 10.00
CA ILE A 46 -2.40 0.02 9.25
C ILE A 46 -2.02 1.05 8.18
N TYR A 47 -1.16 2.01 8.53
CA TYR A 47 -0.67 3.04 7.63
C TYR A 47 0.04 2.49 6.38
N TYR A 48 0.89 1.46 6.56
CA TYR A 48 1.62 0.85 5.45
C TYR A 48 0.77 -0.14 4.63
N ASP A 49 -0.12 -0.87 5.27
CA ASP A 49 -0.82 -1.98 4.64
C ASP A 49 -2.10 -1.55 3.91
N ILE A 50 -2.84 -0.56 4.43
CA ILE A 50 -4.08 -0.08 3.81
C ILE A 50 -3.85 0.44 2.38
N PRO A 51 -2.90 1.36 2.09
CA PRO A 51 -2.67 1.84 0.74
C PRO A 51 -2.27 0.72 -0.23
N ARG A 52 -1.49 -0.26 0.26
CA ARG A 52 -1.10 -1.43 -0.55
C ARG A 52 -2.26 -2.34 -0.89
N GLN A 53 -3.15 -2.58 0.06
CA GLN A 53 -4.36 -3.39 -0.18
C GLN A 53 -5.34 -2.65 -1.08
N MET A 54 -5.53 -1.34 -0.88
CA MET A 54 -6.38 -0.52 -1.74
C MET A 54 -5.82 -0.45 -3.18
N GLY A 55 -4.49 -0.33 -3.35
CA GLY A 55 -3.87 -0.41 -4.67
C GLY A 55 -4.15 -1.73 -5.41
N LYS A 56 -4.34 -2.83 -4.67
CA LYS A 56 -4.79 -4.12 -5.24
C LYS A 56 -6.28 -4.13 -5.58
N GLU A 57 -7.12 -3.42 -4.85
CA GLU A 57 -8.55 -3.27 -5.16
C GLU A 57 -8.81 -2.35 -6.33
N PHE A 58 -8.00 -1.28 -6.48
CA PHE A 58 -8.13 -0.40 -7.65
C PHE A 58 -7.90 -1.14 -8.97
N ARG A 59 -7.16 -2.25 -8.97
CA ARG A 59 -7.03 -3.15 -10.12
C ARG A 59 -8.34 -3.85 -10.49
N SER A 60 -9.23 -4.08 -9.54
CA SER A 60 -10.56 -4.61 -9.83
C SER A 60 -11.47 -3.61 -10.54
N TYR A 61 -11.07 -2.34 -10.65
CA TYR A 61 -11.78 -1.28 -11.37
C TYR A 61 -11.24 -1.00 -12.78
N GLY A 62 -10.30 -1.80 -13.26
CA GLY A 62 -9.83 -1.74 -14.65
C GLY A 62 -8.46 -1.10 -14.83
N ALA A 63 -8.19 -0.68 -16.07
CA ALA A 63 -6.95 -0.02 -16.45
C ALA A 63 -6.69 1.25 -15.62
N ASN A 64 -5.45 1.43 -15.17
CA ASN A 64 -5.03 2.61 -14.39
C ASN A 64 -4.15 3.59 -15.18
N MET A 65 -3.72 3.19 -16.38
CA MET A 65 -3.03 4.06 -17.33
C MET A 65 -3.62 3.90 -18.72
N LEU A 66 -3.86 5.05 -19.39
CA LEU A 66 -4.32 5.15 -20.75
C LEU A 66 -3.24 5.84 -21.57
N VAL A 67 -2.93 5.31 -22.74
CA VAL A 67 -2.02 5.97 -23.68
C VAL A 67 -2.78 6.31 -24.94
N ILE A 68 -2.73 7.58 -25.34
CA ILE A 68 -3.33 8.07 -26.58
C ILE A 68 -2.25 8.78 -27.42
N PRO A 69 -2.38 8.88 -28.72
CA PRO A 69 -1.47 9.68 -29.52
C PRO A 69 -1.65 11.17 -29.20
N THR A 70 -0.55 11.92 -29.19
CA THR A 70 -0.58 13.38 -28.96
C THR A 70 -1.29 14.11 -30.08
N ASN A 71 -1.15 13.64 -31.32
CA ASN A 71 -1.88 14.13 -32.47
C ASN A 71 -3.06 13.17 -32.76
N PRO A 72 -4.33 13.63 -32.75
CA PRO A 72 -5.50 12.80 -33.03
C PRO A 72 -5.51 12.12 -34.41
N ASP A 73 -4.76 12.65 -35.38
CA ASP A 73 -4.65 12.07 -36.72
C ASP A 73 -3.63 10.93 -36.82
N LYS A 74 -2.86 10.70 -35.76
CA LYS A 74 -1.89 9.61 -35.66
C LYS A 74 -2.44 8.48 -34.82
N LYS A 75 -1.86 7.29 -35.01
CA LYS A 75 -2.18 6.07 -34.26
C LYS A 75 -0.93 5.55 -33.56
N ILE A 76 -1.14 4.64 -32.64
CA ILE A 76 -0.08 4.00 -31.87
C ILE A 76 0.34 2.73 -32.60
N THR A 77 1.64 2.61 -32.93
CA THR A 77 2.17 1.45 -33.65
C THR A 77 2.52 0.30 -32.68
N ASN A 78 2.68 -0.90 -33.22
CA ASN A 78 3.14 -2.06 -32.44
C ASN A 78 4.52 -1.85 -31.83
N GLU A 79 5.42 -1.13 -32.53
CA GLU A 79 6.75 -0.82 -32.03
C GLU A 79 6.70 0.07 -30.78
N GLN A 80 5.82 1.07 -30.78
CA GLN A 80 5.56 1.93 -29.63
C GLN A 80 4.95 1.16 -28.45
N LEU A 81 4.09 0.18 -28.71
CA LEU A 81 3.55 -0.73 -27.70
C LEU A 81 4.67 -1.49 -26.97
N ASP A 82 5.60 -2.07 -27.73
CA ASP A 82 6.73 -2.82 -27.18
C ASP A 82 7.68 -1.88 -26.41
N GLU A 83 7.86 -0.66 -26.88
CA GLU A 83 8.65 0.36 -26.20
C GLU A 83 8.05 0.74 -24.85
N ILE A 84 6.73 1.04 -24.79
CA ILE A 84 6.02 1.32 -23.54
C ILE A 84 6.16 0.16 -22.57
N LYS A 85 5.98 -1.08 -23.05
CA LYS A 85 6.11 -2.29 -22.24
C LYS A 85 7.51 -2.41 -21.62
N SER A 86 8.56 -2.01 -22.34
CA SER A 86 9.94 -2.01 -21.84
C SER A 86 10.19 -1.02 -20.69
N LEU A 87 9.38 0.05 -20.60
CA LEU A 87 9.46 1.08 -19.54
C LEU A 87 8.73 0.69 -18.27
N ILE A 88 7.88 -0.33 -18.34
CA ILE A 88 7.15 -0.86 -17.18
C ILE A 88 8.04 -1.90 -16.49
N PRO A 89 8.29 -1.80 -15.17
CA PRO A 89 9.12 -2.77 -14.46
C PRO A 89 8.57 -4.20 -14.60
N SER A 90 9.48 -5.17 -14.78
CA SER A 90 9.14 -6.59 -14.94
C SER A 90 8.26 -7.10 -13.81
N GLY A 91 7.19 -7.81 -14.15
CA GLY A 91 6.23 -8.39 -13.21
C GLY A 91 5.18 -7.42 -12.66
N LYS A 92 5.20 -6.13 -13.06
CA LYS A 92 4.18 -5.15 -12.66
C LYS A 92 3.06 -4.95 -13.68
N LEU A 93 3.28 -5.32 -14.93
CA LEU A 93 2.25 -5.29 -15.97
C LEU A 93 1.28 -6.47 -15.74
N VAL A 94 0.03 -6.16 -15.45
CA VAL A 94 -1.05 -7.13 -15.23
C VAL A 94 -1.80 -7.41 -16.52
N GLY A 95 -2.14 -6.36 -17.28
CA GLY A 95 -2.84 -6.47 -18.55
C GLY A 95 -2.55 -5.27 -19.44
N GLN A 96 -2.65 -5.51 -20.74
CA GLN A 96 -2.49 -4.51 -21.80
C GLN A 96 -3.59 -4.76 -22.84
N ALA A 97 -4.38 -3.74 -23.11
CA ALA A 97 -5.46 -3.82 -24.11
C ALA A 97 -5.35 -2.66 -25.10
N PRO A 98 -4.82 -2.89 -26.30
CA PRO A 98 -4.88 -1.93 -27.39
C PRO A 98 -6.28 -1.95 -28.02
N TYR A 99 -6.78 -0.77 -28.42
CA TYR A 99 -8.09 -0.60 -29.04
C TYR A 99 -7.99 0.09 -30.40
N ILE A 100 -8.77 -0.45 -31.34
CA ILE A 100 -9.07 0.17 -32.63
C ILE A 100 -10.56 0.47 -32.65
N TYR A 101 -10.91 1.75 -32.82
CA TYR A 101 -12.31 2.17 -32.90
C TYR A 101 -12.72 2.47 -34.33
N THR A 102 -13.90 2.04 -34.70
CA THR A 102 -14.50 2.40 -36.01
C THR A 102 -16.02 2.45 -35.92
N ASN A 103 -16.61 3.27 -36.77
CA ASN A 103 -18.05 3.33 -36.88
C ASN A 103 -18.54 2.31 -37.92
N ALA A 104 -19.62 1.61 -37.62
CA ALA A 104 -20.30 0.71 -38.51
C ALA A 104 -21.81 0.92 -38.44
N LYS A 105 -22.54 0.45 -39.44
CA LYS A 105 -23.99 0.47 -39.42
C LYS A 105 -24.55 -0.92 -39.15
N ILE A 106 -25.57 -0.97 -38.31
CA ILE A 106 -26.37 -2.16 -38.06
C ILE A 106 -27.81 -1.74 -38.16
N ASN A 107 -28.56 -2.38 -39.05
CA ASN A 107 -29.95 -1.98 -39.38
C ASN A 107 -30.06 -0.46 -39.70
N GLU A 108 -29.11 0.06 -40.51
CA GLU A 108 -28.99 1.48 -40.92
C GLU A 108 -28.67 2.46 -39.77
N GLN A 109 -28.53 2.02 -38.54
CA GLN A 109 -28.14 2.85 -37.37
C GLN A 109 -26.64 2.76 -37.11
N PRO A 110 -25.99 3.86 -36.76
CA PRO A 110 -24.56 3.89 -36.48
C PRO A 110 -24.26 3.32 -35.08
N TYR A 111 -23.30 2.40 -35.02
CA TYR A 111 -22.74 1.86 -33.78
C TYR A 111 -21.22 1.93 -33.83
N MET A 112 -20.60 2.06 -32.66
CA MET A 112 -19.14 2.06 -32.55
C MET A 112 -18.64 0.64 -32.27
N LEU A 113 -17.71 0.19 -33.10
CA LEU A 113 -16.99 -1.06 -32.93
C LEU A 113 -15.66 -0.79 -32.19
N ALA A 114 -15.31 -1.66 -31.28
CA ALA A 114 -14.05 -1.64 -30.53
C ALA A 114 -13.32 -2.97 -30.75
N GLY A 115 -12.31 -2.95 -31.61
CA GLY A 115 -11.41 -4.10 -31.78
C GLY A 115 -10.30 -4.08 -30.75
N THR A 116 -10.11 -5.18 -30.04
CA THR A 116 -9.12 -5.25 -28.98
C THR A 116 -8.50 -6.65 -28.85
N ASP A 117 -7.36 -6.74 -28.15
CA ASP A 117 -6.92 -8.02 -27.62
C ASP A 117 -7.87 -8.45 -26.49
N LEU A 118 -8.76 -9.39 -26.81
CA LEU A 118 -9.81 -9.86 -25.91
C LEU A 118 -9.24 -10.45 -24.60
N LYS A 119 -8.04 -11.04 -24.65
CA LYS A 119 -7.37 -11.56 -23.47
C LYS A 119 -6.88 -10.42 -22.58
N GLY A 120 -6.19 -9.45 -23.15
CA GLY A 120 -5.74 -8.27 -22.45
C GLY A 120 -6.89 -7.43 -21.91
N ALA A 121 -7.98 -7.29 -22.68
CA ALA A 121 -9.18 -6.60 -22.22
C ALA A 121 -9.84 -7.32 -21.03
N LYS A 122 -9.89 -8.64 -21.03
CA LYS A 122 -10.37 -9.45 -19.89
C LYS A 122 -9.52 -9.26 -18.65
N GLU A 123 -8.21 -9.23 -18.80
CA GLU A 123 -7.26 -8.95 -17.70
C GLU A 123 -7.37 -7.51 -17.17
N ASN A 124 -7.61 -6.54 -18.08
CA ASN A 124 -7.79 -5.14 -17.73
C ASN A 124 -9.16 -4.82 -17.14
N SER A 125 -10.18 -5.63 -17.40
CA SER A 125 -11.57 -5.32 -17.07
C SER A 125 -12.24 -6.43 -16.27
N PRO A 126 -11.70 -6.80 -15.08
CA PRO A 126 -12.26 -7.87 -14.25
C PRO A 126 -13.65 -7.54 -13.69
N TYR A 127 -14.07 -6.28 -13.76
CA TYR A 127 -15.39 -5.79 -13.31
C TYR A 127 -16.49 -5.94 -14.37
N TRP A 128 -16.18 -6.34 -15.59
CA TRP A 128 -17.17 -6.56 -16.61
C TRP A 128 -18.02 -7.79 -16.28
N LEU A 129 -19.31 -7.56 -16.13
CA LEU A 129 -20.29 -8.62 -15.95
C LEU A 129 -20.74 -9.07 -17.35
N ILE A 130 -20.48 -10.32 -17.69
CA ILE A 130 -20.80 -10.89 -19.01
C ILE A 130 -21.88 -11.94 -18.85
N ASP A 131 -22.98 -11.74 -19.54
CA ASP A 131 -24.01 -12.73 -19.75
C ASP A 131 -23.69 -13.47 -21.08
N GLY A 132 -23.31 -14.75 -20.97
CA GLY A 132 -22.72 -15.52 -22.05
C GLY A 132 -21.22 -15.76 -21.89
N SER A 133 -20.46 -15.67 -22.97
CA SER A 133 -19.01 -15.94 -22.99
C SER A 133 -18.19 -14.84 -23.67
N TRP A 134 -16.90 -14.76 -23.34
CA TRP A 134 -15.96 -13.96 -24.12
C TRP A 134 -15.81 -14.55 -25.53
N PRO A 135 -15.67 -13.71 -26.59
CA PRO A 135 -15.39 -14.18 -27.92
C PRO A 135 -14.07 -14.98 -27.97
N GLU A 136 -14.14 -16.22 -28.43
CA GLU A 136 -12.94 -17.08 -28.56
C GLU A 136 -12.63 -17.39 -30.03
N LYS A 137 -13.65 -17.30 -30.89
CA LYS A 137 -13.52 -17.59 -32.31
C LYS A 137 -13.60 -16.33 -33.16
N SER A 138 -13.02 -16.39 -34.35
CA SER A 138 -13.21 -15.34 -35.34
C SER A 138 -14.71 -15.18 -35.67
N ARG A 139 -15.12 -13.92 -35.87
CA ARG A 139 -16.51 -13.49 -36.09
C ARG A 139 -17.45 -13.70 -34.90
N GLU A 140 -16.93 -13.81 -33.70
CA GLU A 140 -17.69 -13.65 -32.47
C GLU A 140 -17.52 -12.23 -31.94
N VAL A 141 -18.61 -11.65 -31.41
CA VAL A 141 -18.62 -10.30 -30.81
C VAL A 141 -19.25 -10.30 -29.46
N LEU A 142 -18.75 -9.43 -28.57
CA LEU A 142 -19.35 -9.12 -27.29
C LEU A 142 -20.07 -7.78 -27.45
N ILE A 143 -21.36 -7.72 -27.16
CA ILE A 143 -22.13 -6.48 -27.29
C ILE A 143 -22.42 -5.85 -25.96
N GLY A 144 -22.38 -4.52 -25.89
CA GLY A 144 -22.79 -3.79 -24.71
C GLY A 144 -24.28 -3.93 -24.42
N ASN A 145 -24.65 -3.82 -23.15
CA ASN A 145 -26.04 -4.01 -22.71
C ASN A 145 -27.01 -2.99 -23.34
N GLU A 146 -26.56 -1.75 -23.59
CA GLU A 146 -27.40 -0.77 -24.32
C GLU A 146 -27.58 -1.12 -25.78
N VAL A 147 -26.55 -1.68 -26.44
CA VAL A 147 -26.64 -2.21 -27.80
C VAL A 147 -27.57 -3.42 -27.84
N SER A 148 -27.44 -4.34 -26.87
CA SER A 148 -28.33 -5.51 -26.75
C SER A 148 -29.80 -5.12 -26.65
N LYS A 149 -30.12 -4.13 -25.80
CA LYS A 149 -31.46 -3.61 -25.62
C LYS A 149 -31.99 -2.93 -26.89
N ALA A 150 -31.16 -2.10 -27.53
CA ALA A 150 -31.54 -1.31 -28.69
C ALA A 150 -31.82 -2.19 -29.93
N LEU A 151 -31.09 -3.30 -30.09
CA LEU A 151 -31.20 -4.22 -31.21
C LEU A 151 -31.97 -5.49 -30.85
N GLU A 152 -32.42 -5.65 -29.59
CA GLU A 152 -33.10 -6.85 -29.07
C GLU A 152 -32.30 -8.16 -29.28
N LEU A 153 -30.93 -8.05 -29.17
CA LEU A 153 -30.02 -9.16 -29.44
C LEU A 153 -29.58 -9.83 -28.11
N LYS A 154 -29.43 -11.16 -28.19
CA LYS A 154 -28.97 -12.02 -27.10
C LYS A 154 -27.80 -12.90 -27.54
N GLU A 155 -27.18 -13.60 -26.58
CA GLU A 155 -26.17 -14.62 -26.85
C GLU A 155 -26.69 -15.64 -27.88
N GLY A 156 -25.88 -15.93 -28.90
CA GLY A 156 -26.17 -16.84 -30.02
C GLY A 156 -26.82 -16.19 -31.24
N ASP A 157 -27.29 -14.94 -31.14
CA ASP A 157 -27.90 -14.24 -32.25
C ASP A 157 -26.88 -13.83 -33.33
N LYS A 158 -27.32 -13.74 -34.57
CA LYS A 158 -26.50 -13.29 -35.69
C LYS A 158 -26.73 -11.80 -35.93
N ILE A 159 -25.62 -11.07 -36.10
CA ILE A 159 -25.62 -9.66 -36.41
C ILE A 159 -24.89 -9.40 -37.71
N ILE A 160 -25.44 -8.53 -38.54
CA ILE A 160 -24.83 -8.09 -39.80
C ILE A 160 -24.25 -6.71 -39.57
N ILE A 161 -22.94 -6.62 -39.66
CA ILE A 161 -22.21 -5.37 -39.49
C ILE A 161 -21.82 -4.85 -40.86
N ASN A 162 -22.33 -3.66 -41.17
CA ASN A 162 -22.07 -2.98 -42.42
C ASN A 162 -20.95 -1.92 -42.18
N THR A 163 -19.82 -2.10 -42.87
CA THR A 163 -18.68 -1.18 -42.78
C THR A 163 -18.41 -0.53 -44.13
N PRO A 164 -18.01 0.77 -44.19
CA PRO A 164 -17.63 1.41 -45.45
C PRO A 164 -16.45 0.69 -46.11
N LYS A 165 -16.42 0.58 -47.41
CA LYS A 165 -15.24 0.09 -48.14
C LYS A 165 -14.11 1.09 -48.04
N VAL A 166 -12.92 0.64 -47.66
CA VAL A 166 -11.70 1.49 -47.49
C VAL A 166 -11.21 2.11 -48.81
N ASN A 167 -11.52 1.48 -49.97
CA ASN A 167 -11.00 1.91 -51.29
C ASN A 167 -12.09 2.00 -52.37
N GLY A 168 -13.27 2.52 -52.06
CA GLY A 168 -14.30 2.66 -53.09
C GLY A 168 -15.66 3.04 -52.54
N GLU A 169 -16.59 3.34 -53.44
CA GLU A 169 -18.00 3.55 -53.09
C GLU A 169 -18.65 2.22 -52.69
N GLY A 170 -19.40 2.22 -51.57
CA GLY A 170 -20.18 1.10 -51.08
C GLY A 170 -19.75 0.61 -49.71
N SER A 171 -20.46 -0.42 -49.25
CA SER A 171 -20.26 -1.03 -47.93
C SER A 171 -20.06 -2.54 -48.06
N ILE A 172 -19.54 -3.15 -47.03
CA ILE A 172 -19.36 -4.59 -46.90
C ILE A 172 -20.18 -5.09 -45.72
N ASP A 173 -21.04 -6.02 -45.96
CA ASP A 173 -21.80 -6.72 -44.94
C ASP A 173 -21.02 -7.94 -44.46
N THR A 174 -20.76 -7.97 -43.17
CA THR A 174 -20.06 -9.09 -42.53
C THR A 174 -20.92 -9.65 -41.39
N ASN A 175 -21.10 -10.98 -41.42
CA ASN A 175 -21.87 -11.68 -40.40
C ASN A 175 -21.00 -11.99 -39.18
N PHE A 176 -21.52 -11.67 -38.00
CA PHE A 176 -20.94 -11.99 -36.70
C PHE A 176 -21.98 -12.72 -35.84
N VAL A 177 -21.53 -13.39 -34.80
CA VAL A 177 -22.35 -14.05 -33.79
C VAL A 177 -22.12 -13.39 -32.46
N VAL A 178 -23.17 -13.08 -31.74
CA VAL A 178 -23.09 -12.53 -30.38
C VAL A 178 -22.68 -13.64 -29.43
N SER A 179 -21.50 -13.55 -28.81
CA SER A 179 -21.00 -14.51 -27.81
C SER A 179 -21.44 -14.19 -26.40
N GLY A 180 -21.81 -12.94 -26.15
CA GLY A 180 -22.27 -12.49 -24.84
C GLY A 180 -22.63 -11.01 -24.81
N VAL A 181 -23.23 -10.60 -23.72
CA VAL A 181 -23.63 -9.22 -23.43
C VAL A 181 -22.85 -8.71 -22.24
N VAL A 182 -22.21 -7.54 -22.35
CA VAL A 182 -21.43 -6.93 -21.28
C VAL A 182 -22.19 -5.81 -20.58
N THR A 183 -22.19 -5.86 -19.25
CA THR A 183 -22.73 -4.83 -18.37
C THR A 183 -21.62 -4.26 -17.50
N THR A 184 -21.41 -2.94 -17.56
CA THR A 184 -20.33 -2.26 -16.84
C THR A 184 -20.81 -1.06 -16.02
N GLY A 185 -21.99 -0.54 -16.31
CA GLY A 185 -22.50 0.75 -15.82
C GLY A 185 -21.80 1.96 -16.45
N GLY A 186 -21.04 1.78 -17.53
CA GLY A 186 -20.27 2.81 -18.22
C GLY A 186 -20.56 2.89 -19.71
N LYS A 187 -19.75 3.68 -20.41
CA LYS A 187 -19.88 3.90 -21.88
C LYS A 187 -19.56 2.65 -22.70
N GLU A 188 -18.91 1.69 -22.13
CA GLU A 188 -18.61 0.40 -22.74
C GLU A 188 -19.90 -0.34 -23.15
N GLU A 189 -21.02 -0.05 -22.50
CA GLU A 189 -22.33 -0.64 -22.84
C GLU A 189 -22.91 -0.16 -24.17
N GLU A 190 -22.37 0.91 -24.74
CA GLU A 190 -22.74 1.43 -26.06
C GLU A 190 -21.85 0.87 -27.19
N LEU A 191 -20.88 0.00 -26.88
CA LEU A 191 -19.90 -0.52 -27.82
C LEU A 191 -20.15 -1.98 -28.19
N ILE A 192 -19.58 -2.35 -29.35
CA ILE A 192 -19.50 -3.74 -29.82
C ILE A 192 -18.02 -4.13 -29.84
N PHE A 193 -17.65 -5.11 -29.04
CA PHE A 193 -16.25 -5.57 -28.92
C PHE A 193 -16.01 -6.78 -29.81
N MET A 194 -14.86 -6.78 -30.49
CA MET A 194 -14.41 -7.87 -31.35
C MET A 194 -12.90 -8.04 -31.28
N SER A 195 -12.36 -9.11 -31.86
CA SER A 195 -10.92 -9.31 -31.94
C SER A 195 -10.24 -8.26 -32.82
N ILE A 196 -8.95 -7.95 -32.49
CA ILE A 196 -8.10 -7.09 -33.34
C ILE A 196 -8.03 -7.63 -34.76
N ASP A 197 -7.94 -8.96 -34.94
CA ASP A 197 -7.85 -9.57 -36.24
C ASP A 197 -9.10 -9.34 -37.11
N ASP A 198 -10.28 -9.36 -36.49
CA ASP A 198 -11.51 -9.15 -37.21
C ASP A 198 -11.72 -7.68 -37.57
N ILE A 199 -11.46 -6.75 -36.64
CA ILE A 199 -11.59 -5.32 -36.94
C ILE A 199 -10.53 -4.86 -37.94
N SER A 200 -9.30 -5.37 -37.87
CA SER A 200 -8.25 -5.03 -38.83
C SER A 200 -8.57 -5.46 -40.26
N LYS A 201 -9.34 -6.54 -40.45
CA LYS A 201 -9.86 -6.94 -41.79
C LYS A 201 -10.92 -5.97 -42.29
N LEU A 202 -11.73 -5.41 -41.39
CA LEU A 202 -12.79 -4.47 -41.75
C LEU A 202 -12.24 -3.08 -42.11
N VAL A 203 -11.28 -2.58 -41.33
CA VAL A 203 -10.74 -1.20 -41.45
C VAL A 203 -9.46 -1.15 -42.30
N LYS A 204 -8.78 -2.28 -42.50
CA LYS A 204 -7.44 -2.39 -43.13
C LYS A 204 -6.36 -1.57 -42.42
N ASP A 205 -6.55 -1.35 -41.14
CA ASP A 205 -5.62 -0.67 -40.26
C ASP A 205 -5.14 -1.63 -39.17
N LYS A 206 -3.88 -1.47 -38.76
CA LYS A 206 -3.24 -2.32 -37.73
C LYS A 206 -2.76 -1.50 -36.53
N ASP A 207 -2.87 -0.17 -36.63
CA ASP A 207 -2.43 0.74 -35.59
C ASP A 207 -3.60 1.07 -34.65
N PHE A 208 -3.28 1.46 -33.43
CA PHE A 208 -4.23 1.59 -32.34
C PHE A 208 -4.58 3.04 -32.06
N ASP A 209 -5.84 3.29 -31.73
CA ASP A 209 -6.32 4.62 -31.34
C ASP A 209 -6.01 4.90 -29.87
N VAL A 210 -6.07 3.86 -29.02
CA VAL A 210 -5.87 3.96 -27.57
C VAL A 210 -5.29 2.65 -27.06
N VAL A 211 -4.45 2.74 -26.01
CA VAL A 211 -3.97 1.55 -25.31
C VAL A 211 -4.22 1.70 -23.82
N GLU A 212 -4.87 0.72 -23.25
CA GLU A 212 -5.13 0.63 -21.82
C GLU A 212 -4.12 -0.30 -21.14
N TYR A 213 -3.61 0.15 -20.00
CA TYR A 213 -2.68 -0.63 -19.19
C TYR A 213 -3.20 -0.78 -17.76
N SER A 214 -3.12 -1.98 -17.23
CA SER A 214 -3.28 -2.28 -15.82
C SER A 214 -1.90 -2.60 -15.23
N ILE A 215 -1.39 -1.71 -14.37
CA ILE A 215 -0.03 -1.79 -13.81
C ILE A 215 -0.14 -1.93 -12.30
N GLU A 216 0.52 -2.97 -11.73
CA GLU A 216 0.58 -3.18 -10.28
C GLU A 216 1.65 -2.29 -9.65
N THR A 217 1.28 -1.05 -9.31
CA THR A 217 2.24 -0.11 -8.72
C THR A 217 1.55 0.93 -7.84
N GLU A 218 2.32 1.60 -7.00
CA GLU A 218 1.86 2.76 -6.23
C GLU A 218 1.72 3.98 -7.14
N GLN A 219 0.85 4.94 -6.77
CA GLN A 219 0.55 6.11 -7.59
C GLN A 219 1.79 6.95 -7.91
N ASN A 220 2.71 7.13 -6.95
CA ASN A 220 3.95 7.87 -7.18
C ASN A 220 4.85 7.20 -8.22
N GLU A 221 4.87 5.89 -8.26
CA GLU A 221 5.63 5.12 -9.24
C GLU A 221 4.93 5.13 -10.61
N LEU A 222 3.59 5.02 -10.63
CA LEU A 222 2.81 5.17 -11.86
C LEU A 222 3.04 6.55 -12.49
N SER A 223 3.07 7.62 -11.69
CA SER A 223 3.38 8.97 -12.16
C SER A 223 4.76 9.07 -12.80
N LYS A 224 5.76 8.35 -12.26
CA LYS A 224 7.10 8.29 -12.86
C LYS A 224 7.10 7.54 -14.19
N ILE A 225 6.36 6.42 -14.28
CA ILE A 225 6.21 5.66 -15.54
C ILE A 225 5.57 6.55 -16.60
N VAL A 226 4.48 7.24 -16.27
CA VAL A 226 3.81 8.21 -17.17
C VAL A 226 4.78 9.29 -17.64
N SER A 227 5.55 9.88 -16.71
CA SER A 227 6.57 10.90 -17.07
C SER A 227 7.66 10.35 -17.99
N ASN A 228 8.14 9.14 -17.73
CA ASN A 228 9.18 8.50 -18.53
C ASN A 228 8.72 8.22 -19.96
N ILE A 229 7.46 7.74 -20.14
CA ILE A 229 6.87 7.52 -21.46
C ILE A 229 6.76 8.84 -22.22
N SER A 230 6.23 9.90 -21.59
CA SER A 230 6.09 11.23 -22.20
C SER A 230 7.42 11.85 -22.59
N GLN A 231 8.48 11.61 -21.81
CA GLN A 231 9.82 12.16 -22.11
C GLN A 231 10.52 11.38 -23.23
N LYS A 232 10.24 10.09 -23.34
CA LYS A 232 10.91 9.22 -24.32
C LYS A 232 10.28 9.33 -25.70
N ASP A 233 8.95 9.39 -25.76
CA ASP A 233 8.20 9.56 -27.02
C ASP A 233 7.17 10.69 -26.88
N GLY A 234 7.51 11.87 -27.39
CA GLY A 234 6.62 13.04 -27.39
C GLY A 234 5.40 12.91 -28.31
N SER A 235 5.31 11.86 -29.13
CA SER A 235 4.15 11.55 -29.96
C SER A 235 3.04 10.85 -29.19
N LEU A 236 3.31 10.40 -27.96
CA LEU A 236 2.39 9.71 -27.07
C LEU A 236 2.03 10.59 -25.86
N THR A 237 0.78 10.52 -25.46
CA THR A 237 0.26 11.20 -24.26
C THR A 237 -0.28 10.14 -23.30
N PRO A 238 0.56 9.61 -22.39
CA PRO A 238 0.10 8.72 -21.34
C PRO A 238 -0.65 9.52 -20.26
N GLN A 239 -1.76 8.99 -19.81
CA GLN A 239 -2.62 9.60 -18.80
C GLN A 239 -2.96 8.58 -17.72
N MET A 240 -2.91 9.00 -16.45
CA MET A 240 -3.46 8.20 -15.38
C MET A 240 -4.99 8.26 -15.41
N VAL A 241 -5.63 7.10 -15.34
CA VAL A 241 -7.09 7.01 -15.28
C VAL A 241 -7.55 7.43 -13.89
N LYS A 242 -8.06 8.64 -13.77
CA LYS A 242 -8.58 9.21 -12.51
C LYS A 242 -9.99 8.70 -12.20
N ARG A 243 -10.23 7.40 -12.26
CA ARG A 243 -11.48 6.82 -11.73
C ARG A 243 -11.37 6.80 -10.20
N VAL A 244 -12.00 7.76 -9.53
CA VAL A 244 -12.17 7.81 -8.04
C VAL A 244 -10.91 8.17 -7.22
N THR A 245 -9.70 8.22 -7.78
CA THR A 245 -8.45 8.36 -7.01
C THR A 245 -8.25 9.72 -6.35
N ALA A 246 -8.72 10.81 -6.94
CA ALA A 246 -8.44 12.16 -6.39
C ALA A 246 -9.09 12.41 -5.01
N SER A 247 -10.30 11.89 -4.79
CA SER A 247 -10.98 12.03 -3.48
C SER A 247 -10.37 11.12 -2.42
N GLN A 248 -9.89 9.94 -2.83
CA GLN A 248 -9.33 8.95 -1.94
C GLN A 248 -7.90 9.28 -1.51
N ASP A 249 -7.09 9.88 -2.40
CA ASP A 249 -5.75 10.36 -2.05
C ASP A 249 -5.81 11.47 -0.99
N ILE A 250 -6.80 12.36 -1.08
CA ILE A 250 -7.02 13.38 -0.05
C ILE A 250 -7.37 12.74 1.30
N VAL A 251 -8.20 11.70 1.31
CA VAL A 251 -8.57 10.96 2.53
C VAL A 251 -7.39 10.18 3.08
N LEU A 252 -6.64 9.49 2.23
CA LEU A 252 -5.43 8.74 2.64
C LEU A 252 -4.37 9.68 3.21
N ASN A 253 -4.10 10.81 2.57
CA ASN A 253 -3.14 11.80 3.07
C ASN A 253 -3.57 12.40 4.42
N LYS A 254 -4.87 12.66 4.61
CA LYS A 254 -5.41 13.12 5.89
C LYS A 254 -5.31 12.05 6.97
N LEU A 255 -5.59 10.79 6.63
CA LEU A 255 -5.39 9.64 7.54
C LEU A 255 -3.92 9.50 7.94
N GLN A 256 -3.00 9.66 6.99
CA GLN A 256 -1.56 9.62 7.24
C GLN A 256 -1.13 10.72 8.23
N ALA A 257 -1.58 11.95 8.02
CA ALA A 257 -1.30 13.06 8.91
C ALA A 257 -1.86 12.80 10.32
N LEU A 258 -3.06 12.24 10.43
CA LEU A 258 -3.69 11.88 11.70
C LEU A 258 -2.89 10.80 12.42
N VAL A 259 -2.50 9.73 11.74
CA VAL A 259 -1.66 8.65 12.31
C VAL A 259 -0.32 9.21 12.81
N PHE A 260 0.31 10.11 12.05
CA PHE A 260 1.56 10.75 12.45
C PHE A 260 1.39 11.60 13.72
N ILE A 261 0.35 12.44 13.78
CA ILE A 261 0.06 13.28 14.95
C ILE A 261 -0.22 12.41 16.17
N VAL A 262 -1.08 11.39 16.05
CA VAL A 262 -1.39 10.47 17.16
C VAL A 262 -0.14 9.73 17.63
N THR A 263 0.71 9.30 16.70
CA THR A 263 1.99 8.64 17.05
C THR A 263 2.89 9.56 17.87
N ILE A 264 3.03 10.82 17.49
CA ILE A 264 3.83 11.81 18.26
C ILE A 264 3.24 12.00 19.67
N ILE A 265 1.92 12.15 19.78
CA ILE A 265 1.24 12.32 21.07
C ILE A 265 1.47 11.10 21.97
N VAL A 266 1.32 9.89 21.43
CA VAL A 266 1.54 8.64 22.16
C VAL A 266 2.99 8.51 22.60
N LEU A 267 3.97 8.85 21.74
CA LEU A 267 5.38 8.88 22.10
C LEU A 267 5.66 9.83 23.27
N PHE A 268 5.03 11.00 23.24
CA PHE A 268 5.20 12.00 24.29
C PHE A 268 4.60 11.54 25.63
N ILE A 269 3.40 10.96 25.60
CA ILE A 269 2.74 10.39 26.78
C ILE A 269 3.58 9.24 27.35
N MET A 270 4.08 8.34 26.50
CA MET A 270 4.94 7.22 26.89
C MET A 270 6.24 7.73 27.55
N MET A 271 6.86 8.79 27.01
CA MET A 271 8.04 9.41 27.57
C MET A 271 7.78 9.96 28.98
N ILE A 272 6.64 10.64 29.21
CA ILE A 272 6.24 11.14 30.54
C ILE A 272 6.03 9.98 31.51
N CYS A 273 5.27 8.95 31.10
CA CYS A 273 5.01 7.79 31.96
C CYS A 273 6.29 7.05 32.38
N VAL A 274 7.21 6.85 31.44
CA VAL A 274 8.49 6.20 31.72
C VAL A 274 9.34 7.10 32.66
N SER A 275 9.42 8.41 32.38
CA SER A 275 10.17 9.36 33.18
C SER A 275 9.67 9.42 34.63
N THR A 276 8.35 9.51 34.85
CA THR A 276 7.75 9.52 36.18
C THR A 276 7.96 8.21 36.93
N THR A 277 7.87 7.09 36.26
CA THR A 277 8.14 5.77 36.86
C THR A 277 9.60 5.62 37.22
N MET A 278 10.53 6.05 36.36
CA MET A 278 11.98 6.04 36.64
C MET A 278 12.35 6.98 37.78
N MET A 279 11.72 8.16 37.88
CA MET A 279 11.89 9.05 39.00
C MET A 279 11.55 8.35 40.34
N ALA A 280 10.42 7.65 40.37
CA ALA A 280 10.02 6.89 41.57
C ALA A 280 11.01 5.77 41.90
N VAL A 281 11.50 5.03 40.91
CA VAL A 281 12.50 3.96 41.09
C VAL A 281 13.83 4.51 41.63
N VAL A 282 14.30 5.62 41.03
CA VAL A 282 15.57 6.25 41.46
C VAL A 282 15.47 6.81 42.89
N THR A 283 14.33 7.44 43.21
CA THR A 283 14.10 7.98 44.57
C THR A 283 14.11 6.87 45.64
N GLU A 284 13.49 5.72 45.36
CA GLU A 284 13.55 4.57 46.30
C GLU A 284 14.94 3.98 46.45
N ARG A 285 15.78 4.07 45.41
CA ARG A 285 17.16 3.54 45.44
C ARG A 285 18.18 4.58 45.88
N ARG A 286 17.74 5.74 46.37
CA ARG A 286 18.62 6.85 46.78
C ARG A 286 19.69 6.38 47.77
N LYS A 287 19.33 5.55 48.77
CA LYS A 287 20.28 4.98 49.75
C LYS A 287 21.28 4.00 49.09
N GLU A 288 20.83 3.16 48.17
CA GLU A 288 21.70 2.23 47.43
C GLU A 288 22.70 3.01 46.54
N ILE A 289 22.24 4.10 45.90
CA ILE A 289 23.06 4.99 45.09
C ILE A 289 24.12 5.68 45.97
N GLY A 290 23.70 6.24 47.12
CA GLY A 290 24.61 6.86 48.09
C GLY A 290 25.70 5.90 48.58
N LEU A 291 25.33 4.65 48.89
CA LEU A 291 26.30 3.63 49.30
C LEU A 291 27.26 3.27 48.16
N LYS A 292 26.78 3.07 46.93
CA LYS A 292 27.64 2.81 45.75
C LYS A 292 28.63 3.95 45.54
N LYS A 293 28.19 5.20 45.66
CA LYS A 293 29.07 6.39 45.56
C LYS A 293 30.12 6.48 46.71
N ALA A 294 29.70 6.19 47.93
CA ALA A 294 30.61 6.13 49.06
C ALA A 294 31.71 5.07 48.90
N LEU A 295 31.40 3.98 48.15
CA LEU A 295 32.35 2.94 47.74
C LEU A 295 33.16 3.27 46.47
N GLY A 296 33.05 4.50 45.95
CA GLY A 296 33.86 4.99 44.85
C GLY A 296 33.22 4.84 43.44
N ALA A 297 31.90 4.56 43.33
CA ALA A 297 31.25 4.52 42.03
C ALA A 297 31.12 5.93 41.42
N THR A 298 31.47 6.07 40.15
CA THR A 298 31.33 7.33 39.41
C THR A 298 29.87 7.60 39.02
N ASN A 299 29.53 8.88 38.82
CA ASN A 299 28.20 9.28 38.34
C ASN A 299 27.81 8.56 37.06
N SER A 300 28.76 8.46 36.13
CA SER A 300 28.54 7.74 34.83
C SER A 300 28.20 6.26 35.02
N SER A 301 28.83 5.58 36.00
CA SER A 301 28.51 4.16 36.26
C SER A 301 27.09 3.97 36.76
N VAL A 302 26.61 4.86 37.63
CA VAL A 302 25.24 4.83 38.15
C VAL A 302 24.23 5.14 37.02
N ILE A 303 24.51 6.12 36.16
CA ILE A 303 23.67 6.46 35.00
C ILE A 303 23.55 5.26 34.06
N VAL A 304 24.66 4.61 33.73
CA VAL A 304 24.68 3.45 32.82
C VAL A 304 23.86 2.28 33.38
N ASP A 305 23.91 2.03 34.71
CA ASP A 305 23.09 0.99 35.34
C ASP A 305 21.57 1.25 35.11
N PHE A 306 21.10 2.49 35.33
CA PHE A 306 19.68 2.85 35.11
C PHE A 306 19.28 2.90 33.63
N LEU A 307 20.18 3.37 32.76
CA LEU A 307 19.93 3.31 31.30
C LEU A 307 19.83 1.86 30.81
N GLY A 308 20.62 0.95 31.39
CA GLY A 308 20.53 -0.48 31.12
C GLY A 308 19.17 -1.06 31.55
N GLU A 309 18.66 -0.67 32.74
CA GLU A 309 17.31 -1.07 33.17
C GLU A 309 16.23 -0.50 32.24
N GLY A 310 16.35 0.77 31.83
CA GLY A 310 15.46 1.41 30.84
C GLY A 310 15.47 0.71 29.46
N ALA A 311 16.65 0.40 28.95
CA ALA A 311 16.82 -0.31 27.70
C ALA A 311 16.20 -1.71 27.75
N PHE A 312 16.38 -2.43 28.85
CA PHE A 312 15.77 -3.73 29.07
C PHE A 312 14.23 -3.67 29.03
N LEU A 313 13.65 -2.68 29.72
CA LEU A 313 12.21 -2.41 29.68
C LEU A 313 11.74 -2.05 28.27
N GLY A 314 12.53 -1.27 27.54
CA GLY A 314 12.27 -0.91 26.14
C GLY A 314 12.20 -2.13 25.22
N VAL A 315 13.13 -3.09 25.37
CA VAL A 315 13.13 -4.33 24.59
C VAL A 315 11.90 -5.18 24.89
N PHE A 316 11.63 -5.48 26.17
CA PHE A 316 10.50 -6.34 26.54
C PHE A 316 9.16 -5.68 26.31
N GLY A 317 9.03 -4.37 26.62
CA GLY A 317 7.84 -3.59 26.33
C GLY A 317 7.59 -3.46 24.82
N GLY A 318 8.65 -3.23 24.04
CA GLY A 318 8.58 -3.21 22.58
C GLY A 318 8.15 -4.53 21.97
N LEU A 319 8.72 -5.65 22.43
CA LEU A 319 8.32 -7.01 21.98
C LEU A 319 6.85 -7.30 22.27
N LEU A 320 6.42 -7.06 23.52
CA LEU A 320 5.00 -7.21 23.89
C LEU A 320 4.11 -6.26 23.10
N GLY A 321 4.54 -5.02 22.91
CA GLY A 321 3.81 -4.02 22.15
C GLY A 321 3.64 -4.37 20.69
N VAL A 322 4.67 -4.91 20.02
CA VAL A 322 4.57 -5.38 18.64
C VAL A 322 3.61 -6.55 18.52
N ALA A 323 3.68 -7.53 19.43
CA ALA A 323 2.78 -8.68 19.41
C ALA A 323 1.31 -8.25 19.60
N LEU A 324 1.03 -7.41 20.58
CA LEU A 324 -0.31 -6.86 20.82
C LEU A 324 -0.75 -5.91 19.70
N GLY A 325 0.18 -5.11 19.16
CA GLY A 325 -0.06 -4.19 18.05
C GLY A 325 -0.47 -4.89 16.78
N TYR A 326 0.16 -6.01 16.45
CA TYR A 326 -0.23 -6.85 15.31
C TYR A 326 -1.64 -7.44 15.50
N ILE A 327 -1.95 -7.94 16.70
CA ILE A 327 -3.30 -8.46 17.02
C ILE A 327 -4.33 -7.34 16.88
N PHE A 328 -4.03 -6.16 17.44
CA PHE A 328 -4.90 -4.99 17.36
C PHE A 328 -5.11 -4.52 15.92
N ALA A 329 -4.04 -4.36 15.14
CA ALA A 329 -4.10 -3.97 13.75
C ALA A 329 -4.94 -4.95 12.92
N ASN A 330 -4.75 -6.26 13.14
CA ASN A 330 -5.51 -7.29 12.44
C ASN A 330 -7.01 -7.26 12.79
N ARG A 331 -7.36 -7.02 14.07
CA ARG A 331 -8.76 -6.88 14.50
C ARG A 331 -9.42 -5.64 13.91
N VAL A 332 -8.74 -4.50 13.94
CA VAL A 332 -9.24 -3.25 13.34
C VAL A 332 -9.40 -3.41 11.83
N SER A 333 -8.41 -3.96 11.15
CA SER A 333 -8.45 -4.15 9.70
C SER A 333 -9.59 -5.09 9.27
N ILE A 334 -9.81 -6.18 9.97
CA ILE A 334 -10.93 -7.10 9.69
C ILE A 334 -12.28 -6.39 9.92
N SER A 335 -12.40 -5.60 11.00
CA SER A 335 -13.65 -4.93 11.35
C SER A 335 -14.01 -3.79 10.40
N VAL A 336 -13.01 -3.04 9.91
CA VAL A 336 -13.22 -1.83 9.08
C VAL A 336 -13.13 -2.16 7.59
N PHE A 337 -12.21 -3.04 7.20
CA PHE A 337 -11.88 -3.32 5.80
C PHE A 337 -12.20 -4.77 5.38
N ALA A 338 -12.75 -5.61 6.28
CA ALA A 338 -13.04 -7.04 6.07
C ALA A 338 -11.82 -7.86 5.60
N ARG A 339 -10.58 -7.44 5.89
CA ARG A 339 -9.33 -8.06 5.43
C ARG A 339 -8.31 -8.20 6.53
N LYS A 340 -7.44 -9.21 6.39
CA LYS A 340 -6.30 -9.42 7.30
C LYS A 340 -5.14 -8.55 6.89
N VAL A 341 -4.41 -8.03 7.89
CA VAL A 341 -3.19 -7.24 7.70
C VAL A 341 -2.02 -8.15 7.38
N SER A 342 -1.18 -7.74 6.44
CA SER A 342 0.09 -8.43 6.13
C SER A 342 1.10 -8.23 7.25
N PHE A 343 1.79 -9.30 7.65
CA PHE A 343 2.87 -9.18 8.63
C PHE A 343 4.10 -8.51 8.00
N LEU A 344 4.50 -7.36 8.53
CA LEU A 344 5.70 -6.64 8.09
C LEU A 344 6.88 -6.92 9.04
N PRO A 345 7.80 -7.84 8.71
CA PRO A 345 8.90 -8.23 9.62
C PRO A 345 9.84 -7.07 9.96
N LEU A 346 9.97 -6.07 9.09
CA LEU A 346 10.82 -4.90 9.30
C LEU A 346 10.29 -3.96 10.40
N LEU A 347 8.98 -3.95 10.67
CA LEU A 347 8.38 -3.14 11.73
C LEU A 347 8.79 -3.61 13.13
N VAL A 348 9.06 -4.90 13.31
CA VAL A 348 9.46 -5.46 14.61
C VAL A 348 10.72 -4.82 15.16
N PRO A 349 11.88 -4.89 14.46
CA PRO A 349 13.10 -4.27 14.95
C PRO A 349 12.98 -2.75 15.05
N MET A 350 12.27 -2.10 14.12
CA MET A 350 12.10 -0.64 14.11
C MET A 350 11.35 -0.17 15.35
N THR A 351 10.23 -0.81 15.69
CA THR A 351 9.45 -0.47 16.90
C THR A 351 10.26 -0.71 18.18
N ILE A 352 11.01 -1.80 18.27
CA ILE A 352 11.86 -2.09 19.43
C ILE A 352 12.93 -1.02 19.59
N ILE A 353 13.61 -0.62 18.50
CA ILE A 353 14.63 0.44 18.53
C ILE A 353 14.01 1.76 19.02
N VAL A 354 12.85 2.14 18.51
CA VAL A 354 12.13 3.35 18.94
C VAL A 354 11.80 3.27 20.44
N CYS A 355 11.30 2.15 20.93
CA CYS A 355 11.02 1.95 22.36
C CYS A 355 12.28 2.07 23.23
N ILE A 356 13.41 1.48 22.81
CA ILE A 356 14.68 1.59 23.50
C ILE A 356 15.15 3.05 23.56
N VAL A 357 15.13 3.76 22.44
CA VAL A 357 15.55 5.16 22.38
C VAL A 357 14.71 6.03 23.32
N ILE A 358 13.38 5.87 23.26
CA ILE A 358 12.47 6.66 24.11
C ILE A 358 12.67 6.34 25.60
N THR A 359 12.82 5.07 25.96
CA THR A 359 13.04 4.70 27.36
C THR A 359 14.38 5.19 27.88
N ILE A 360 15.44 5.19 27.08
CA ILE A 360 16.74 5.77 27.42
C ILE A 360 16.61 7.29 27.65
N VAL A 361 16.02 8.00 26.67
CA VAL A 361 15.83 9.45 26.74
C VAL A 361 14.96 9.85 27.94
N ALA A 362 13.85 9.14 28.16
CA ALA A 362 12.96 9.37 29.29
C ALA A 362 13.62 9.10 30.65
N SER A 363 14.56 8.17 30.73
CA SER A 363 15.30 7.82 31.95
C SER A 363 16.42 8.79 32.25
N LEU A 364 16.99 9.46 31.25
CA LEU A 364 18.12 10.41 31.44
C LEU A 364 17.75 11.56 32.37
N ILE A 365 16.56 12.15 32.21
CA ILE A 365 16.13 13.33 32.99
C ILE A 365 16.05 13.04 34.49
N PRO A 366 15.35 11.99 34.98
CA PRO A 366 15.28 11.69 36.41
C PRO A 366 16.60 11.19 36.99
N VAL A 367 17.35 10.42 36.23
CA VAL A 367 18.61 9.85 36.71
C VAL A 367 19.66 10.93 36.88
N SER A 368 19.85 11.83 35.90
CA SER A 368 20.83 12.91 36.00
C SER A 368 20.61 13.83 37.22
N LYS A 369 19.33 14.17 37.49
CA LYS A 369 18.98 15.02 38.67
C LYS A 369 19.26 14.36 40.05
N THR A 370 19.21 13.02 40.09
CA THR A 370 19.36 12.29 41.37
C THR A 370 20.79 11.82 41.61
N VAL A 371 21.60 11.74 40.55
CA VAL A 371 23.01 11.31 40.69
C VAL A 371 23.89 12.41 41.32
N ASP A 372 23.50 13.69 41.33
CA ASP A 372 24.27 14.80 41.94
C ASP A 372 24.08 14.93 43.45
N ILE A 373 23.50 13.94 44.11
CA ILE A 373 23.27 13.94 45.56
C ILE A 373 24.56 13.61 46.30
N ASP A 374 24.82 14.38 47.37
CA ASP A 374 25.95 14.15 48.29
C ASP A 374 25.75 12.85 49.09
N PRO A 375 26.67 11.87 48.97
CA PRO A 375 26.59 10.60 49.70
C PRO A 375 26.47 10.77 51.22
N ALA A 376 27.10 11.82 51.79
CA ALA A 376 27.10 12.06 53.22
C ALA A 376 25.71 12.43 53.78
N LEU A 377 24.92 13.21 53.01
CA LEU A 377 23.54 13.57 53.37
C LEU A 377 22.59 12.39 53.34
N VAL A 378 22.75 11.54 52.31
CA VAL A 378 21.88 10.36 52.11
C VAL A 378 22.10 9.29 53.19
N LEU A 379 23.33 9.15 53.68
CA LEU A 379 23.65 8.19 54.75
C LEU A 379 23.24 8.69 56.15
N ARG A 380 23.12 10.01 56.36
CA ARG A 380 22.58 10.62 57.58
C ARG A 380 21.05 10.49 57.71
N GLY A 381 20.33 10.17 56.60
CA GLY A 381 18.89 10.04 56.63
C GLY A 381 18.14 11.38 56.46
N GLU A 382 18.84 12.42 56.01
CA GLU A 382 18.29 13.71 55.66
C GLU A 382 17.93 13.82 54.17
#